data_9b574351271bb6ea1dcad88a855377e2
#
_entry.id   9b574351271bb6ea1dcad88a855377e2
#
_cell.length_a   1.000
_cell.length_b   1.000
_cell.length_c   1.000
_cell.angle_alpha   90.00
_cell.angle_beta   90.00
_cell.angle_gamma   90.00
#
_symmetry.space_group_name_H-M   'P 1'
#
loop_
_entity.id
_entity.type
_entity.pdbx_description
1 polymer ?
#
loop_
_entity_poly.entity_id
_entity_poly.type
_entity_poly.pdbx_seq_one_letter_code
_entity_poly.pdbx_strand_id
1 'polypeptide(L)' 'MTLERVTSLIGHLEGRHVSVALHDGSRLDDCELVSARHGTNTLWLFVNGGDIFVPVSDITDAWEAA' A
#
# COMPACT_ATOMS: atom_id res chain seq x y z
N MET A 1 -4.94 7.32 12.00
CA MET A 1 -5.32 7.51 10.59
C MET A 1 -6.48 6.60 10.26
N THR A 2 -7.52 7.11 9.61
CA THR A 2 -8.69 6.32 9.25
C THR A 2 -8.44 5.57 7.94
N LEU A 3 -9.20 4.48 7.71
CA LEU A 3 -9.13 3.72 6.46
C LEU A 3 -9.39 4.60 5.24
N GLU A 4 -10.37 5.49 5.32
CA GLU A 4 -10.70 6.39 4.22
C GLU A 4 -9.52 7.28 3.86
N ARG A 5 -8.84 7.80 4.88
CA ARG A 5 -7.71 8.69 4.66
C ARG A 5 -6.54 7.96 4.02
N VAL A 6 -6.26 6.75 4.47
CA VAL A 6 -5.19 5.94 3.88
C VAL A 6 -5.50 5.64 2.42
N THR A 7 -6.72 5.18 2.13
CA THR A 7 -7.14 4.87 0.77
C THR A 7 -7.06 6.10 -0.14
N SER A 8 -7.50 7.25 0.37
CA SER A 8 -7.48 8.50 -0.39
C SER A 8 -6.05 8.93 -0.72
N LEU A 9 -5.14 8.87 0.27
CA LEU A 9 -3.75 9.24 0.06
C LEU A 9 -3.06 8.29 -0.90
N ILE A 10 -3.27 6.99 -0.73
CA ILE A 10 -2.61 5.97 -1.52
C ILE A 10 -3.14 5.96 -2.96
N GLY A 11 -4.41 6.31 -3.15
CA GLY A 11 -5.00 6.33 -4.50
C GLY A 11 -4.24 7.21 -5.48
N HIS A 12 -3.59 8.26 -4.99
CA HIS A 12 -2.79 9.14 -5.84
C HIS A 12 -1.47 8.51 -6.27
N LEU A 13 -1.07 7.42 -5.62
CA LEU A 13 0.21 6.78 -5.87
C LEU A 13 0.09 5.54 -6.74
N GLU A 14 -1.09 5.23 -7.25
CA GLU A 14 -1.28 4.09 -8.14
C GLU A 14 -0.37 4.23 -9.36
N GLY A 15 0.32 3.14 -9.71
CA GLY A 15 1.31 3.13 -10.78
C GLY A 15 2.69 3.59 -10.36
N ARG A 16 2.86 4.03 -9.11
CA ARG A 16 4.14 4.53 -8.61
C ARG A 16 4.74 3.57 -7.60
N HIS A 17 6.01 3.75 -7.31
CA HIS A 17 6.69 2.98 -6.27
C HIS A 17 6.43 3.61 -4.93
N VAL A 18 6.07 2.78 -3.95
CA VAL A 18 5.68 3.23 -2.62
C VAL A 18 6.38 2.40 -1.54
N SER A 19 6.44 2.96 -0.34
CA SER A 19 6.81 2.22 0.86
C SER A 19 5.60 2.18 1.77
N VAL A 20 5.40 1.06 2.45
CA VAL A 20 4.24 0.82 3.30
C VAL A 20 4.71 0.31 4.65
N ALA A 21 4.24 0.95 5.72
CA ALA A 21 4.50 0.51 7.08
C ALA A 21 3.29 -0.25 7.61
N LEU A 22 3.54 -1.35 8.30
CA LEU A 22 2.48 -2.24 8.78
C LEU A 22 2.38 -2.21 10.30
N HIS A 23 1.23 -2.60 10.83
CA HIS A 23 0.96 -2.59 12.27
C HIS A 23 1.89 -3.49 13.08
N ASP A 24 2.41 -4.55 12.48
CA ASP A 24 3.31 -5.47 13.18
C ASP A 24 4.75 -4.94 13.28
N GLY A 25 4.98 -3.73 12.79
CA GLY A 25 6.31 -3.12 12.80
C GLY A 25 7.12 -3.43 11.54
N SER A 26 6.63 -4.25 10.65
CA SER A 26 7.32 -4.55 9.39
C SER A 26 7.05 -3.45 8.36
N ARG A 27 7.82 -3.51 7.27
CA ARG A 27 7.75 -2.51 6.21
C ARG A 27 7.99 -3.17 4.86
N LEU A 28 7.27 -2.68 3.85
CA LEU A 28 7.51 -3.06 2.47
C LEU A 28 8.04 -1.84 1.74
N ASP A 29 9.26 -1.93 1.21
CA ASP A 29 9.91 -0.81 0.54
C ASP A 29 9.95 -1.02 -0.96
N ASP A 30 9.84 0.09 -1.70
CA ASP A 30 10.00 0.13 -3.14
C ASP A 30 9.09 -0.86 -3.87
N CYS A 31 7.82 -0.89 -3.47
CA CYS A 31 6.82 -1.72 -4.11
C CYS A 31 6.09 -0.89 -5.17
N GLU A 32 5.72 -1.52 -6.28
CA GLU A 32 4.81 -0.84 -7.20
C GLU A 32 3.39 -0.97 -6.68
N LEU A 33 2.70 0.15 -6.55
CA LEU A 33 1.29 0.14 -6.15
C LEU A 33 0.45 -0.07 -7.41
N VAL A 34 -0.07 -1.28 -7.58
CA VAL A 34 -0.88 -1.62 -8.74
C VAL A 34 -2.29 -1.07 -8.58
N SER A 35 -2.88 -1.26 -7.41
CA SER A 35 -4.22 -0.75 -7.12
C SER A 35 -4.41 -0.54 -5.63
N ALA A 36 -5.04 0.57 -5.28
CA ALA A 36 -5.39 0.87 -3.89
C ALA A 36 -6.78 0.35 -3.54
N ARG A 37 -7.51 -0.22 -4.49
CA ARG A 37 -8.90 -0.62 -4.29
C ARG A 37 -9.18 -2.01 -4.85
N HIS A 38 -8.25 -2.92 -4.67
CA HIS A 38 -8.45 -4.29 -5.11
C HIS A 38 -9.41 -4.98 -4.12
N GLY A 39 -10.52 -5.47 -4.62
CA GLY A 39 -11.52 -6.09 -3.77
C GLY A 39 -12.08 -5.13 -2.73
N THR A 40 -12.14 -5.56 -1.48
CA THR A 40 -12.65 -4.76 -0.36
C THR A 40 -11.48 -4.30 0.49
N ASN A 41 -11.09 -3.03 0.35
CA ASN A 41 -10.07 -2.39 1.19
C ASN A 41 -8.76 -3.16 1.23
N THR A 42 -8.28 -3.58 0.06
CA THR A 42 -7.01 -4.30 -0.06
C THR A 42 -6.11 -3.58 -1.04
N LEU A 43 -4.84 -3.41 -0.67
CA LEU A 43 -3.83 -2.91 -1.59
C LEU A 43 -3.25 -4.06 -2.40
N TRP A 44 -3.06 -3.83 -3.68
CA TRP A 44 -2.36 -4.76 -4.56
C TRP A 44 -1.00 -4.15 -4.86
N LEU A 45 0.05 -4.78 -4.33
CA LEU A 45 1.42 -4.35 -4.51
C LEU A 45 2.18 -5.39 -5.32
N PHE A 46 3.15 -4.91 -6.10
CA PHE A 46 4.04 -5.79 -6.85
C PHE A 46 5.47 -5.52 -6.39
N VAL A 47 6.14 -6.55 -5.89
CA VAL A 47 7.49 -6.43 -5.36
C VAL A 47 8.27 -7.71 -5.62
N ASN A 48 9.53 -7.56 -6.06
CA ASN A 48 10.43 -8.69 -6.32
C ASN A 48 9.83 -9.73 -7.26
N GLY A 49 9.09 -9.26 -8.27
CA GLY A 49 8.51 -10.14 -9.28
C GLY A 49 7.26 -10.89 -8.85
N GLY A 50 6.68 -10.54 -7.70
CA GLY A 50 5.48 -11.18 -7.20
C GLY A 50 4.41 -10.21 -6.73
N ASP A 51 3.17 -10.66 -6.75
CA ASP A 51 2.04 -9.88 -6.27
C ASP A 51 1.86 -10.09 -4.77
N ILE A 52 1.59 -9.00 -4.06
CA ILE A 52 1.27 -9.03 -2.63
C ILE A 52 -0.02 -8.27 -2.41
N PHE A 53 -0.93 -8.85 -1.62
CA PHE A 53 -2.20 -8.22 -1.30
C PHE A 53 -2.23 -7.94 0.20
N VAL A 54 -2.41 -6.67 0.57
CA VAL A 54 -2.34 -6.24 1.96
C VAL A 54 -3.64 -5.54 2.33
N PRO A 55 -4.36 -6.01 3.36
CA PRO A 55 -5.54 -5.29 3.84
C PRO A 55 -5.15 -3.88 4.29
N VAL A 56 -5.95 -2.90 3.92
CA VAL A 56 -5.68 -1.51 4.32
C VAL A 56 -5.65 -1.37 5.83
N SER A 57 -6.45 -2.18 6.54
CA SER A 57 -6.48 -2.16 7.99
C SER A 57 -5.15 -2.55 8.65
N ASP A 58 -4.27 -3.23 7.93
CA ASP A 58 -2.95 -3.60 8.46
C ASP A 58 -1.91 -2.50 8.26
N ILE A 59 -2.26 -1.43 7.58
CA ILE A 59 -1.32 -0.38 7.19
C ILE A 59 -1.40 0.77 8.18
N THR A 60 -0.24 1.20 8.70
CA THR A 60 -0.14 2.37 9.57
C THR A 60 0.25 3.61 8.80
N ASP A 61 1.01 3.45 7.71
CA ASP A 61 1.45 4.59 6.92
C ASP A 61 1.89 4.11 5.54
N ALA A 62 1.90 5.02 4.58
CA ALA A 62 2.37 4.74 3.23
C ALA A 62 2.85 6.04 2.60
N TRP A 63 3.91 5.95 1.81
CA TRP A 63 4.46 7.14 1.15
C TRP A 63 5.14 6.74 -0.16
N GLU A 64 5.34 7.72 -1.03
CA GLU A 64 6.02 7.47 -2.29
C GLU A 64 7.50 7.21 -2.03
N ALA A 65 8.02 6.13 -2.61
CA ALA A 65 9.45 5.80 -2.51
C ALA A 65 10.26 6.79 -3.34
N ALA A 66 11.37 7.19 -2.78
CA ALA A 66 12.25 8.16 -3.43
C ALA A 66 12.97 7.57 -4.65
#